data_a12fe5e0846608f1e87ade01476f4a27
#
_entry.id   a12fe5e0846608f1e87ade01476f4a27
#
_cell.length_a   1.000
_cell.length_b   1.000
_cell.length_c   1.000
_cell.angle_alpha   90.00
_cell.angle_beta   90.00
_cell.angle_gamma   90.00
#
_symmetry.space_group_name_H-M   'P 1'
#
loop_
_entity.id
_entity.type
_entity.pdbx_description
1 polymer ?
#
loop_
_entity_poly.entity_id
_entity_poly.type
_entity_poly.pdbx_seq_one_letter_code
_entity_poly.pdbx_strand_id
1 'polypeptide(L)'
;CSQQAMDSHMIRWDLNYFKYCFLKQTRLDFSESRLEEEFDYLHDLLLKHAKRATTFMVRDFQSRNIMLANGSVPYLIDFQGGRRGPVEYDVASFLWQAKAGIPKVVRDAVIDSYVKSARFINPAFDEATFRGVLPYFVMFRILQTLGAYGYRGISEGKSHFMASIPLALANLETHLAEYGLDKEFPYISDLAAMLRSTPVIQEVADRLNVAEYDGLTVTVTSFSYKKGFPAD
;
A
#
# COMPACT_ATOMS: atom_id res chain seq x y z
N CYS A 1 -8.72 -24.20 5.29
CA CYS A 1 -7.37 -24.10 5.87
C CYS A 1 -6.97 -22.64 5.83
N SER A 2 -6.87 -22.02 6.99
CA SER A 2 -6.35 -20.66 7.09
C SER A 2 -4.85 -20.67 6.76
N GLN A 3 -4.45 -19.91 5.77
CA GLN A 3 -3.07 -19.69 5.43
C GLN A 3 -2.38 -19.02 6.62
N GLN A 4 -1.41 -19.71 7.24
CA GLN A 4 -0.84 -19.29 8.53
C GLN A 4 0.25 -18.23 8.42
N ALA A 5 0.79 -18.02 7.20
CA ALA A 5 1.87 -17.08 6.95
C ALA A 5 1.78 -16.44 5.56
N MET A 6 2.48 -15.31 5.38
CA MET A 6 2.75 -14.78 4.05
C MET A 6 3.74 -15.70 3.35
N ASP A 7 3.30 -16.36 2.30
CA ASP A 7 4.06 -17.34 1.53
C ASP A 7 4.10 -16.99 0.03
N SER A 8 4.78 -17.84 -0.75
CA SER A 8 4.89 -17.71 -2.21
C SER A 8 3.52 -17.63 -2.89
N HIS A 9 2.56 -18.42 -2.42
CA HIS A 9 1.23 -18.46 -3.01
C HIS A 9 0.48 -17.15 -2.81
N MET A 10 0.53 -16.58 -1.60
CA MET A 10 -0.09 -15.29 -1.30
C MET A 10 0.51 -14.16 -2.13
N ILE A 11 1.86 -14.09 -2.21
CA ILE A 11 2.53 -13.04 -2.99
C ILE A 11 2.13 -13.13 -4.47
N ARG A 12 2.21 -14.33 -5.06
CA ARG A 12 1.84 -14.55 -6.46
C ARG A 12 0.36 -14.25 -6.71
N TRP A 13 -0.52 -14.63 -5.77
CA TRP A 13 -1.94 -14.33 -5.88
C TRP A 13 -2.22 -12.83 -5.94
N ASP A 14 -1.61 -12.05 -5.06
CA ASP A 14 -1.82 -10.61 -4.99
C ASP A 14 -1.24 -9.89 -6.24
N LEU A 15 -0.09 -10.34 -6.79
CA LEU A 15 0.45 -9.84 -8.07
C LEU A 15 -0.48 -10.19 -9.25
N ASN A 16 -0.98 -11.42 -9.29
CA ASN A 16 -1.96 -11.84 -10.29
C ASN A 16 -3.29 -11.08 -10.14
N TYR A 17 -3.68 -10.72 -8.92
CA TYR A 17 -4.87 -9.92 -8.68
C TYR A 17 -4.75 -8.54 -9.33
N PHE A 18 -3.59 -7.89 -9.27
CA PHE A 18 -3.31 -6.68 -10.05
C PHE A 18 -3.44 -6.96 -11.56
N LYS A 19 -2.76 -7.99 -12.09
CA LYS A 19 -2.75 -8.28 -13.53
C LYS A 19 -4.14 -8.56 -14.08
N TYR A 20 -4.89 -9.47 -13.45
CA TYR A 20 -6.17 -9.94 -14.01
C TYR A 20 -7.36 -9.05 -13.63
N CYS A 21 -7.39 -8.51 -12.42
CA CYS A 21 -8.53 -7.76 -11.94
C CYS A 21 -8.42 -6.25 -12.18
N PHE A 22 -7.22 -5.74 -12.48
CA PHE A 22 -7.03 -4.34 -12.84
C PHE A 22 -6.45 -4.17 -14.25
N LEU A 23 -5.20 -4.59 -14.48
CA LEU A 23 -4.47 -4.27 -15.71
C LEU A 23 -5.22 -4.76 -16.96
N LYS A 24 -5.67 -6.02 -16.99
CA LYS A 24 -6.46 -6.55 -18.11
C LYS A 24 -7.83 -5.88 -18.29
N GLN A 25 -8.40 -5.33 -17.22
CA GLN A 25 -9.68 -4.61 -17.30
C GLN A 25 -9.55 -3.23 -17.95
N THR A 26 -8.36 -2.63 -17.94
CA THR A 26 -8.12 -1.32 -18.58
C THR A 26 -8.02 -1.40 -20.10
N ARG A 27 -7.96 -2.62 -20.67
CA ARG A 27 -7.74 -2.87 -22.10
C ARG A 27 -6.45 -2.28 -22.66
N LEU A 28 -5.51 -1.92 -21.79
CA LEU A 28 -4.17 -1.52 -22.20
C LEU A 28 -3.46 -2.72 -22.84
N ASP A 29 -2.84 -2.51 -23.98
CA ASP A 29 -1.93 -3.50 -24.55
C ASP A 29 -0.59 -3.47 -23.78
N PHE A 30 -0.15 -4.64 -23.29
CA PHE A 30 1.05 -4.76 -22.48
C PHE A 30 1.76 -6.11 -22.71
N SER A 31 3.05 -6.15 -22.49
CA SER A 31 3.85 -7.38 -22.57
C SER A 31 3.72 -8.18 -21.27
N GLU A 32 3.00 -9.30 -21.33
CA GLU A 32 2.88 -10.20 -20.17
C GLU A 32 4.25 -10.75 -19.73
N SER A 33 5.14 -11.07 -20.67
CA SER A 33 6.46 -11.63 -20.34
C SER A 33 7.31 -10.65 -19.53
N ARG A 34 7.39 -9.38 -19.97
CA ARG A 34 8.13 -8.35 -19.23
C ARG A 34 7.55 -8.10 -17.82
N LEU A 35 6.22 -8.14 -17.69
CA LEU A 35 5.56 -8.00 -16.41
C LEU A 35 5.86 -9.18 -15.48
N GLU A 36 5.82 -10.41 -16.01
CA GLU A 36 6.11 -11.61 -15.22
C GLU A 36 7.59 -11.66 -14.77
N GLU A 37 8.55 -11.20 -15.59
CA GLU A 37 9.95 -11.09 -15.20
C GLU A 37 10.12 -10.18 -13.96
N GLU A 38 9.48 -9.00 -13.96
CA GLU A 38 9.54 -8.09 -12.82
C GLU A 38 8.71 -8.61 -11.62
N PHE A 39 7.62 -9.32 -11.86
CA PHE A 39 6.86 -9.99 -10.81
C PHE A 39 7.64 -11.12 -10.16
N ASP A 40 8.38 -11.91 -10.91
CA ASP A 40 9.23 -12.98 -10.38
C ASP A 40 10.34 -12.40 -9.49
N TYR A 41 10.98 -11.33 -9.96
CA TYR A 41 12.00 -10.64 -9.17
C TYR A 41 11.44 -10.07 -7.86
N LEU A 42 10.32 -9.34 -7.91
CA LEU A 42 9.65 -8.82 -6.72
C LEU A 42 9.18 -9.93 -5.78
N HIS A 43 8.59 -11.00 -6.34
CA HIS A 43 8.14 -12.16 -5.58
C HIS A 43 9.28 -12.77 -4.77
N ASP A 44 10.44 -13.03 -5.39
CA ASP A 44 11.57 -13.67 -4.73
C ASP A 44 12.17 -12.80 -3.62
N LEU A 45 12.24 -11.48 -3.85
CA LEU A 45 12.68 -10.50 -2.86
C LEU A 45 11.75 -10.51 -1.63
N LEU A 46 10.45 -10.38 -1.86
CA LEU A 46 9.45 -10.37 -0.78
C LEU A 46 9.40 -11.71 -0.04
N LEU A 47 9.45 -12.83 -0.76
CA LEU A 47 9.42 -14.18 -0.17
C LEU A 47 10.63 -14.45 0.71
N LYS A 48 11.83 -14.04 0.25
CA LYS A 48 13.07 -14.17 1.04
C LYS A 48 12.94 -13.44 2.39
N HIS A 49 12.31 -12.27 2.38
CA HIS A 49 12.09 -11.49 3.60
C HIS A 49 10.95 -12.09 4.45
N ALA A 50 9.82 -12.42 3.84
CA ALA A 50 8.65 -12.97 4.53
C ALA A 50 8.94 -14.29 5.27
N LYS A 51 9.81 -15.16 4.73
CA LYS A 51 10.24 -16.41 5.38
C LYS A 51 10.91 -16.20 6.74
N ARG A 52 11.49 -15.02 6.98
CA ARG A 52 12.17 -14.67 8.23
C ARG A 52 11.24 -13.98 9.23
N ALA A 53 10.04 -13.58 8.81
CA ALA A 53 9.12 -12.85 9.65
C ALA A 53 8.55 -13.74 10.76
N THR A 54 8.57 -13.22 11.98
CA THR A 54 8.02 -13.87 13.18
C THR A 54 6.84 -13.11 13.79
N THR A 55 6.50 -11.98 13.19
CA THR A 55 5.50 -11.03 13.66
C THR A 55 4.09 -11.36 13.14
N PHE A 56 3.09 -10.87 13.85
CA PHE A 56 1.71 -10.90 13.36
C PHE A 56 1.49 -9.73 12.41
N MET A 57 1.00 -10.02 11.21
CA MET A 57 0.61 -9.08 10.18
C MET A 57 -0.92 -9.01 10.14
N VAL A 58 -1.49 -7.82 10.35
CA VAL A 58 -2.95 -7.60 10.33
C VAL A 58 -3.51 -7.73 8.91
N ARG A 59 -2.71 -7.38 7.91
CA ARG A 59 -2.98 -7.39 6.47
C ARG A 59 -3.85 -6.24 5.99
N ASP A 60 -5.01 -6.02 6.60
CA ASP A 60 -5.90 -4.90 6.26
C ASP A 60 -5.79 -3.76 7.28
N PHE A 61 -4.55 -3.44 7.65
CA PHE A 61 -4.24 -2.35 8.57
C PHE A 61 -4.40 -1.00 7.84
N GLN A 62 -5.59 -0.45 7.95
CA GLN A 62 -5.97 0.82 7.31
C GLN A 62 -6.91 1.64 8.21
N SER A 63 -6.98 2.95 7.97
CA SER A 63 -7.67 3.90 8.84
C SER A 63 -9.14 3.53 9.15
N ARG A 64 -9.86 2.98 8.17
CA ARG A 64 -11.26 2.55 8.35
C ARG A 64 -11.43 1.37 9.30
N ASN A 65 -10.35 0.61 9.55
CA ASN A 65 -10.33 -0.55 10.44
C ASN A 65 -9.75 -0.20 11.83
N ILE A 66 -9.59 1.09 12.11
CA ILE A 66 -9.17 1.61 13.42
C ILE A 66 -10.31 2.45 13.99
N MET A 67 -10.88 1.97 15.09
CA MET A 67 -11.93 2.67 15.81
C MET A 67 -11.34 3.39 17.02
N LEU A 68 -11.70 4.64 17.21
CA LEU A 68 -11.29 5.40 18.40
C LEU A 68 -12.40 5.34 19.45
N ALA A 69 -12.17 4.61 20.54
CA ALA A 69 -13.05 4.62 21.68
C ALA A 69 -12.70 5.77 22.64
N ASN A 70 -13.72 6.42 23.20
CA ASN A 70 -13.57 7.56 24.10
C ASN A 70 -12.67 8.68 23.52
N GLY A 71 -12.67 8.83 22.19
CA GLY A 71 -11.96 9.87 21.47
C GLY A 71 -10.43 9.69 21.34
N SER A 72 -9.83 8.67 21.96
CA SER A 72 -8.37 8.55 21.99
C SER A 72 -7.80 7.13 21.98
N VAL A 73 -8.55 6.13 22.40
CA VAL A 73 -8.04 4.74 22.47
C VAL A 73 -8.31 4.01 21.16
N PRO A 74 -7.26 3.61 20.41
CA PRO A 74 -7.44 2.89 19.15
C PRO A 74 -7.77 1.43 19.39
N TYR A 75 -8.78 0.94 18.68
CA TYR A 75 -9.14 -0.48 18.60
C TYR A 75 -9.08 -0.93 17.15
N LEU A 76 -8.43 -2.07 16.91
CA LEU A 76 -8.40 -2.71 15.59
C LEU A 76 -9.64 -3.58 15.43
N ILE A 77 -10.28 -3.44 14.27
CA ILE A 77 -11.35 -4.31 13.79
C ILE A 77 -10.93 -4.95 12.47
N ASP A 78 -11.68 -5.96 12.00
CA ASP A 78 -11.47 -6.60 10.70
C ASP A 78 -10.08 -7.25 10.56
N PHE A 79 -9.60 -7.90 11.62
CA PHE A 79 -8.27 -8.53 11.67
C PHE A 79 -8.29 -10.06 11.43
N GLN A 80 -9.41 -10.63 11.03
CA GLN A 80 -9.54 -12.09 10.79
C GLN A 80 -8.69 -12.58 9.60
N GLY A 81 -8.25 -11.68 8.72
CA GLY A 81 -7.27 -11.97 7.65
C GLY A 81 -5.82 -12.05 8.13
N GLY A 82 -5.59 -11.77 9.43
CA GLY A 82 -4.26 -11.69 10.00
C GLY A 82 -3.51 -13.02 10.01
N ARG A 83 -2.19 -12.93 9.85
CA ARG A 83 -1.29 -14.08 9.76
C ARG A 83 0.13 -13.70 10.15
N ARG A 84 1.02 -14.67 10.21
CA ARG A 84 2.44 -14.38 10.37
C ARG A 84 2.98 -13.72 9.09
N GLY A 85 3.68 -12.61 9.23
CA GLY A 85 4.24 -11.88 8.10
C GLY A 85 5.11 -10.69 8.52
N PRO A 86 5.72 -10.03 7.55
CA PRO A 86 6.60 -8.89 7.81
C PRO A 86 5.79 -7.65 8.21
N VAL A 87 6.31 -6.91 9.17
CA VAL A 87 5.69 -5.68 9.68
C VAL A 87 5.64 -4.58 8.63
N GLU A 88 6.54 -4.61 7.67
CA GLU A 88 6.61 -3.68 6.54
C GLU A 88 5.31 -3.66 5.74
N TYR A 89 4.64 -4.80 5.61
CA TYR A 89 3.37 -4.90 4.91
C TYR A 89 2.28 -4.03 5.56
N ASP A 90 2.15 -4.09 6.90
CA ASP A 90 1.15 -3.31 7.63
C ASP A 90 1.50 -1.82 7.64
N VAL A 91 2.78 -1.47 7.78
CA VAL A 91 3.25 -0.08 7.66
C VAL A 91 2.94 0.48 6.27
N ALA A 92 3.20 -0.28 5.22
CA ALA A 92 2.85 0.07 3.84
C ALA A 92 1.33 0.25 3.67
N SER A 93 0.54 -0.70 4.20
CA SER A 93 -0.93 -0.66 4.14
C SER A 93 -1.52 0.58 4.78
N PHE A 94 -0.94 1.03 5.89
CA PHE A 94 -1.43 2.18 6.63
C PHE A 94 -1.02 3.51 6.00
N LEU A 95 0.24 3.65 5.60
CA LEU A 95 0.81 4.94 5.20
C LEU A 95 0.60 5.29 3.71
N TRP A 96 0.32 4.30 2.85
CA TRP A 96 0.12 4.54 1.40
C TRP A 96 -1.31 4.30 0.93
N GLN A 97 -2.30 4.55 1.81
CA GLN A 97 -3.71 4.54 1.41
C GLN A 97 -3.97 5.64 0.37
N ALA A 98 -4.51 5.27 -0.79
CA ALA A 98 -4.68 6.19 -1.91
C ALA A 98 -5.44 7.47 -1.55
N LYS A 99 -6.56 7.35 -0.83
CA LYS A 99 -7.40 8.49 -0.45
C LYS A 99 -6.88 9.27 0.77
N ALA A 100 -5.99 8.70 1.56
CA ALA A 100 -5.50 9.38 2.75
C ALA A 100 -4.53 10.52 2.40
N GLY A 101 -3.84 10.43 1.26
CA GLY A 101 -2.96 11.48 0.76
C GLY A 101 -1.89 11.90 1.77
N ILE A 102 -1.39 10.95 2.58
CA ILE A 102 -0.47 11.27 3.70
C ILE A 102 0.82 11.86 3.14
N PRO A 103 1.17 13.11 3.49
CA PRO A 103 2.38 13.75 3.01
C PRO A 103 3.64 12.97 3.40
N LYS A 104 4.69 13.02 2.55
CA LYS A 104 5.96 12.33 2.81
C LYS A 104 6.53 12.65 4.20
N VAL A 105 6.56 13.92 4.57
CA VAL A 105 7.08 14.35 5.88
C VAL A 105 6.36 13.67 7.05
N VAL A 106 5.06 13.41 6.92
CA VAL A 106 4.26 12.72 7.93
C VAL A 106 4.56 11.22 7.91
N ARG A 107 4.65 10.62 6.70
CA ARG A 107 5.04 9.21 6.56
C ARG A 107 6.39 8.94 7.21
N ASP A 108 7.39 9.77 6.92
CA ASP A 108 8.75 9.65 7.47
C ASP A 108 8.72 9.75 9.00
N ALA A 109 8.03 10.74 9.56
CA ALA A 109 7.91 10.90 11.00
C ALA A 109 7.21 9.72 11.70
N VAL A 110 6.19 9.14 11.06
CA VAL A 110 5.50 7.93 11.58
C VAL A 110 6.42 6.72 11.49
N ILE A 111 7.17 6.55 10.41
CA ILE A 111 8.15 5.47 10.25
C ILE A 111 9.24 5.58 11.32
N ASP A 112 9.77 6.78 11.57
CA ASP A 112 10.77 7.00 12.61
C ASP A 112 10.23 6.67 14.02
N SER A 113 9.00 7.07 14.29
CA SER A 113 8.31 6.74 15.55
C SER A 113 8.09 5.23 15.69
N TYR A 114 7.68 4.56 14.61
CA TYR A 114 7.52 3.12 14.56
C TYR A 114 8.85 2.40 14.86
N VAL A 115 9.92 2.76 14.18
CA VAL A 115 11.27 2.18 14.38
C VAL A 115 11.71 2.36 15.83
N LYS A 116 11.54 3.56 16.39
CA LYS A 116 11.87 3.82 17.79
C LYS A 116 11.11 2.90 18.74
N SER A 117 9.80 2.73 18.52
CA SER A 117 8.96 1.85 19.33
C SER A 117 9.32 0.37 19.15
N ALA A 118 9.57 -0.05 17.90
CA ALA A 118 9.97 -1.42 17.59
C ALA A 118 11.31 -1.80 18.27
N ARG A 119 12.30 -0.89 18.28
CA ARG A 119 13.58 -1.08 18.98
C ARG A 119 13.43 -1.07 20.51
N PHE A 120 12.49 -0.32 21.03
CA PHE A 120 12.19 -0.34 22.47
C PHE A 120 11.60 -1.69 22.90
N ILE A 121 10.70 -2.27 22.09
CA ILE A 121 10.09 -3.58 22.37
C ILE A 121 11.08 -4.73 22.08
N ASN A 122 11.83 -4.63 20.99
CA ASN A 122 12.82 -5.61 20.57
C ASN A 122 14.15 -4.93 20.22
N PRO A 123 15.12 -4.90 21.15
CA PRO A 123 16.43 -4.28 20.90
C PRO A 123 17.21 -4.87 19.71
N ALA A 124 16.87 -6.10 19.28
CA ALA A 124 17.43 -6.75 18.10
C ALA A 124 16.70 -6.39 16.78
N PHE A 125 15.76 -5.43 16.82
CA PHE A 125 15.07 -4.99 15.60
C PHE A 125 16.05 -4.39 14.60
N ASP A 126 16.09 -4.98 13.40
CA ASP A 126 16.98 -4.57 12.32
C ASP A 126 16.34 -3.43 11.51
N GLU A 127 16.61 -2.20 11.93
CA GLU A 127 16.15 -0.99 11.25
C GLU A 127 16.67 -0.88 9.82
N ALA A 128 17.92 -1.27 9.56
CA ALA A 128 18.51 -1.16 8.22
C ALA A 128 17.77 -2.08 7.23
N THR A 129 17.54 -3.32 7.61
CA THR A 129 16.73 -4.25 6.82
C THR A 129 15.30 -3.75 6.65
N PHE A 130 14.65 -3.31 7.73
CA PHE A 130 13.28 -2.76 7.67
C PHE A 130 13.17 -1.63 6.64
N ARG A 131 14.03 -0.61 6.76
CA ARG A 131 14.00 0.54 5.83
C ARG A 131 14.39 0.16 4.40
N GLY A 132 15.30 -0.79 4.24
CA GLY A 132 15.76 -1.26 2.93
C GLY A 132 14.69 -2.03 2.16
N VAL A 133 13.82 -2.77 2.83
CA VAL A 133 12.78 -3.58 2.16
C VAL A 133 11.39 -2.93 2.16
N LEU A 134 11.13 -1.96 3.02
CA LEU A 134 9.84 -1.26 3.07
C LEU A 134 9.37 -0.73 1.70
N PRO A 135 10.23 -0.13 0.84
CA PRO A 135 9.81 0.35 -0.47
C PRO A 135 9.21 -0.73 -1.37
N TYR A 136 9.73 -1.95 -1.32
CA TYR A 136 9.20 -3.07 -2.10
C TYR A 136 7.82 -3.54 -1.57
N PHE A 137 7.62 -3.53 -0.25
CA PHE A 137 6.32 -3.81 0.34
C PHE A 137 5.29 -2.73 0.01
N VAL A 138 5.72 -1.47 -0.07
CA VAL A 138 4.84 -0.37 -0.50
C VAL A 138 4.40 -0.57 -1.95
N MET A 139 5.34 -0.81 -2.87
CA MET A 139 5.01 -1.10 -4.27
C MET A 139 4.06 -2.29 -4.39
N PHE A 140 4.40 -3.42 -3.75
CA PHE A 140 3.56 -4.60 -3.72
C PHE A 140 2.14 -4.31 -3.22
N ARG A 141 2.02 -3.54 -2.13
CA ARG A 141 0.73 -3.20 -1.54
C ARG A 141 -0.09 -2.26 -2.42
N ILE A 142 0.54 -1.32 -3.12
CA ILE A 142 -0.14 -0.46 -4.10
C ILE A 142 -0.66 -1.30 -5.28
N LEU A 143 0.14 -2.22 -5.83
CA LEU A 143 -0.29 -3.12 -6.90
C LEU A 143 -1.49 -3.98 -6.45
N GLN A 144 -1.42 -4.61 -5.28
CA GLN A 144 -2.52 -5.39 -4.73
C GLN A 144 -3.80 -4.56 -4.54
N THR A 145 -3.65 -3.31 -4.07
CA THR A 145 -4.77 -2.38 -3.88
C THR A 145 -5.40 -1.97 -5.22
N LEU A 146 -4.59 -1.73 -6.26
CA LEU A 146 -5.08 -1.48 -7.62
C LEU A 146 -5.88 -2.68 -8.14
N GLY A 147 -5.45 -3.92 -7.87
CA GLY A 147 -6.22 -5.13 -8.17
C GLY A 147 -7.63 -5.08 -7.54
N ALA A 148 -7.71 -4.71 -6.24
CA ALA A 148 -8.97 -4.57 -5.55
C ALA A 148 -9.85 -3.43 -6.14
N TYR A 149 -9.24 -2.32 -6.52
CA TYR A 149 -9.95 -1.21 -7.15
C TYR A 149 -10.44 -1.57 -8.55
N GLY A 150 -9.67 -2.33 -9.32
CA GLY A 150 -10.09 -2.86 -10.62
C GLY A 150 -11.31 -3.77 -10.48
N TYR A 151 -11.23 -4.76 -9.60
CA TYR A 151 -12.35 -5.67 -9.38
C TYR A 151 -13.60 -4.94 -8.88
N ARG A 152 -13.49 -4.17 -7.79
CA ARG A 152 -14.63 -3.48 -7.19
C ARG A 152 -15.11 -2.29 -8.00
N GLY A 153 -14.19 -1.53 -8.61
CA GLY A 153 -14.50 -0.33 -9.38
C GLY A 153 -14.94 -0.66 -10.80
N ILE A 154 -14.06 -1.31 -11.58
CA ILE A 154 -14.32 -1.54 -13.02
C ILE A 154 -15.33 -2.67 -13.20
N SER A 155 -15.14 -3.83 -12.55
CA SER A 155 -16.01 -4.99 -12.77
C SER A 155 -17.35 -4.90 -12.02
N GLU A 156 -17.36 -4.43 -10.75
CA GLU A 156 -18.59 -4.29 -9.96
C GLU A 156 -19.24 -2.90 -10.07
N GLY A 157 -18.61 -1.93 -10.74
CA GLY A 157 -19.16 -0.58 -10.96
C GLY A 157 -19.23 0.31 -9.72
N LYS A 158 -18.47 0.01 -8.67
CA LYS A 158 -18.49 0.80 -7.42
C LYS A 158 -17.68 2.08 -7.56
N SER A 159 -18.37 3.22 -7.69
CA SER A 159 -17.77 4.53 -7.98
C SER A 159 -16.65 4.96 -7.03
N HIS A 160 -16.78 4.69 -5.73
CA HIS A 160 -15.76 5.08 -4.76
C HIS A 160 -14.43 4.31 -4.89
N PHE A 161 -14.44 3.09 -5.47
CA PHE A 161 -13.22 2.37 -5.83
C PHE A 161 -12.64 2.90 -7.13
N MET A 162 -13.47 3.18 -8.14
CA MET A 162 -13.04 3.84 -9.37
C MET A 162 -12.31 5.14 -9.07
N ALA A 163 -12.90 6.00 -8.24
CA ALA A 163 -12.30 7.27 -7.82
C ALA A 163 -10.94 7.14 -7.08
N SER A 164 -10.60 5.96 -6.58
CA SER A 164 -9.33 5.71 -5.91
C SER A 164 -8.20 5.32 -6.88
N ILE A 165 -8.53 4.92 -8.11
CA ILE A 165 -7.56 4.41 -9.08
C ILE A 165 -6.54 5.48 -9.48
N PRO A 166 -6.93 6.71 -9.91
CA PRO A 166 -5.97 7.75 -10.27
C PRO A 166 -5.02 8.11 -9.13
N LEU A 167 -5.54 8.14 -7.90
CA LEU A 167 -4.74 8.43 -6.70
C LEU A 167 -3.73 7.32 -6.41
N ALA A 168 -4.13 6.06 -6.57
CA ALA A 168 -3.22 4.92 -6.38
C ALA A 168 -2.13 4.86 -7.44
N LEU A 169 -2.45 5.18 -8.71
CA LEU A 169 -1.45 5.28 -9.79
C LEU A 169 -0.46 6.42 -9.53
N ALA A 170 -0.95 7.59 -9.09
CA ALA A 170 -0.08 8.70 -8.72
C ALA A 170 0.85 8.35 -7.55
N ASN A 171 0.33 7.62 -6.54
CA ASN A 171 1.15 7.10 -5.44
C ASN A 171 2.20 6.12 -5.94
N LEU A 172 1.87 5.24 -6.87
CA LEU A 172 2.81 4.26 -7.44
C LEU A 172 3.97 4.98 -8.15
N GLU A 173 3.67 5.89 -9.08
CA GLU A 173 4.69 6.65 -9.82
C GLU A 173 5.60 7.45 -8.89
N THR A 174 4.99 8.19 -7.96
CA THR A 174 5.75 9.00 -6.98
C THR A 174 6.65 8.10 -6.13
N HIS A 175 6.15 6.95 -5.69
CA HIS A 175 6.89 6.00 -4.88
C HIS A 175 8.05 5.37 -5.64
N LEU A 176 7.82 4.92 -6.89
CA LEU A 176 8.87 4.36 -7.74
C LEU A 176 10.02 5.36 -7.94
N ALA A 177 9.69 6.60 -8.29
CA ALA A 177 10.68 7.66 -8.49
C ALA A 177 11.42 8.04 -7.18
N GLU A 178 10.70 8.16 -6.07
CA GLU A 178 11.24 8.57 -4.78
C GLU A 178 12.30 7.60 -4.25
N TYR A 179 12.10 6.30 -4.46
CA TYR A 179 12.98 5.24 -3.97
C TYR A 179 13.90 4.64 -5.05
N GLY A 180 13.88 5.20 -6.28
CA GLY A 180 14.70 4.73 -7.39
C GLY A 180 14.28 3.37 -7.93
N LEU A 181 13.07 2.89 -7.60
CA LEU A 181 12.52 1.62 -8.05
C LEU A 181 12.12 1.66 -9.54
N ASP A 182 11.94 2.85 -10.12
CA ASP A 182 11.72 3.05 -11.55
C ASP A 182 12.85 2.47 -12.42
N LYS A 183 14.08 2.42 -11.89
CA LYS A 183 15.24 1.82 -12.57
C LYS A 183 15.33 0.32 -12.38
N GLU A 184 14.83 -0.18 -11.27
CA GLU A 184 14.85 -1.61 -10.90
C GLU A 184 13.63 -2.35 -11.48
N PHE A 185 12.49 -1.66 -11.59
CA PHE A 185 11.23 -2.15 -12.17
C PHE A 185 10.77 -1.22 -13.31
N PRO A 186 11.57 -1.11 -14.38
CA PRO A 186 11.29 -0.15 -15.45
C PRO A 186 9.97 -0.43 -16.16
N TYR A 187 9.57 -1.69 -16.28
CA TYR A 187 8.32 -2.02 -16.96
C TYR A 187 7.08 -1.69 -16.12
N ILE A 188 7.10 -1.94 -14.81
CA ILE A 188 6.03 -1.49 -13.90
C ILE A 188 5.92 0.04 -13.91
N SER A 189 7.06 0.74 -13.99
CA SER A 189 7.08 2.20 -14.11
C SER A 189 6.46 2.68 -15.42
N ASP A 190 6.84 2.07 -16.56
CA ASP A 190 6.25 2.37 -17.86
C ASP A 190 4.74 2.11 -17.86
N LEU A 191 4.30 0.98 -17.28
CA LEU A 191 2.88 0.63 -17.16
C LEU A 191 2.10 1.63 -16.32
N ALA A 192 2.66 2.12 -15.21
CA ALA A 192 1.99 3.12 -14.38
C ALA A 192 1.73 4.40 -15.17
N ALA A 193 2.72 4.89 -15.92
CA ALA A 193 2.60 6.06 -16.79
C ALA A 193 1.58 5.83 -17.94
N MET A 194 1.63 4.68 -18.60
CA MET A 194 0.70 4.32 -19.67
C MET A 194 -0.74 4.23 -19.16
N LEU A 195 -0.95 3.64 -17.98
CA LEU A 195 -2.26 3.49 -17.36
C LEU A 195 -2.94 4.84 -17.09
N ARG A 196 -2.20 5.84 -16.62
CA ARG A 196 -2.76 7.18 -16.37
C ARG A 196 -3.29 7.85 -17.63
N SER A 197 -2.73 7.54 -18.79
CA SER A 197 -3.16 8.08 -20.09
C SER A 197 -4.28 7.27 -20.75
N THR A 198 -4.74 6.16 -20.15
CA THR A 198 -5.86 5.39 -20.72
C THR A 198 -7.16 6.17 -20.64
N PRO A 199 -8.04 6.08 -21.67
CA PRO A 199 -9.33 6.79 -21.66
C PRO A 199 -10.18 6.49 -20.43
N VAL A 200 -10.19 5.24 -19.96
CA VAL A 200 -10.95 4.82 -18.77
C VAL A 200 -10.47 5.54 -17.52
N ILE A 201 -9.15 5.63 -17.33
CA ILE A 201 -8.59 6.30 -16.15
C ILE A 201 -8.70 7.82 -16.26
N GLN A 202 -8.52 8.37 -17.48
CA GLN A 202 -8.67 9.79 -17.73
C GLN A 202 -10.10 10.27 -17.46
N GLU A 203 -11.11 9.53 -17.93
CA GLU A 203 -12.51 9.84 -17.64
C GLU A 203 -12.82 9.87 -16.14
N VAL A 204 -12.24 8.93 -15.38
CA VAL A 204 -12.41 8.93 -13.91
C VAL A 204 -11.70 10.11 -13.27
N ALA A 205 -10.49 10.47 -13.73
CA ALA A 205 -9.74 11.61 -13.22
C ALA A 205 -10.48 12.93 -13.52
N ASP A 206 -11.02 13.08 -14.73
CA ASP A 206 -11.79 14.26 -15.13
C ASP A 206 -13.06 14.41 -14.31
N ARG A 207 -13.78 13.31 -14.06
CA ARG A 207 -14.97 13.34 -13.17
C ARG A 207 -14.63 13.72 -11.74
N LEU A 208 -13.43 13.34 -11.24
CA LEU A 208 -12.96 13.73 -9.92
C LEU A 208 -12.59 15.22 -9.85
N ASN A 209 -12.04 15.78 -10.92
CA ASN A 209 -11.69 17.19 -11.01
C ASN A 209 -12.95 18.08 -11.15
N VAL A 210 -14.03 17.56 -11.72
CA VAL A 210 -15.32 18.25 -11.87
C VAL A 210 -16.23 18.07 -10.65
N ALA A 211 -16.16 16.92 -9.98
CA ALA A 211 -16.77 16.76 -8.66
C ALA A 211 -15.90 17.54 -7.67
N GLU A 212 -16.27 18.81 -7.45
CA GLU A 212 -15.73 19.62 -6.39
C GLU A 212 -15.47 18.75 -5.17
N TYR A 213 -14.21 18.53 -4.84
CA TYR A 213 -13.80 18.15 -3.51
C TYR A 213 -14.02 19.38 -2.61
N ASP A 214 -15.26 19.86 -2.62
CA ASP A 214 -15.73 20.87 -1.71
C ASP A 214 -15.74 20.24 -0.32
N GLY A 215 -14.71 20.54 0.44
CA GLY A 215 -14.78 20.43 1.88
C GLY A 215 -13.92 19.41 2.60
N LEU A 216 -12.98 18.71 1.98
CA LEU A 216 -11.93 17.97 2.71
C LEU A 216 -10.53 18.47 2.36
N THR A 217 -10.32 19.75 2.51
CA THR A 217 -8.99 20.27 2.82
C THR A 217 -8.69 19.81 4.25
N VAL A 218 -7.99 18.70 4.38
CA VAL A 218 -7.37 18.35 5.66
C VAL A 218 -6.22 19.33 5.84
N THR A 219 -6.55 20.50 6.37
CA THR A 219 -5.55 21.43 6.85
C THR A 219 -5.00 20.84 8.14
N VAL A 220 -3.86 20.17 8.05
CA VAL A 220 -3.09 19.76 9.24
C VAL A 220 -2.55 21.04 9.87
N THR A 221 -3.35 21.67 10.73
CA THR A 221 -3.01 22.95 11.35
C THR A 221 -2.10 22.82 12.56
N SER A 222 -1.97 21.64 13.16
CA SER A 222 -0.92 21.35 14.15
C SER A 222 -0.92 19.87 14.54
N PHE A 223 0.22 19.22 14.51
CA PHE A 223 0.50 18.02 15.30
C PHE A 223 1.05 18.48 16.65
N SER A 224 0.21 18.58 17.68
CA SER A 224 0.71 18.66 19.06
C SER A 224 1.01 17.24 19.53
N TYR A 225 2.28 16.85 19.49
CA TYR A 225 2.76 15.64 20.13
C TYR A 225 2.75 15.87 21.64
N LYS A 226 1.74 15.37 22.34
CA LYS A 226 1.81 15.28 23.80
C LYS A 226 2.81 14.17 24.15
N LYS A 227 4.01 14.55 24.58
CA LYS A 227 4.91 13.68 25.31
C LYS A 227 4.21 13.22 26.59
N GLY A 228 3.90 11.93 26.66
CA GLY A 228 3.36 11.33 27.88
C GLY A 228 2.68 10.00 27.57
N PHE A 229 3.47 8.92 27.47
CA PHE A 229 2.96 7.64 27.92
C PHE A 229 2.98 7.71 29.46
N PRO A 230 1.86 7.43 30.17
CA PRO A 230 1.97 7.19 31.59
C PRO A 230 2.87 5.97 31.78
N ALA A 231 3.92 6.14 32.56
CA ALA A 231 4.56 5.05 33.24
C ALA A 231 3.56 4.55 34.27
N ASP A 232 3.09 3.30 34.06
CA ASP A 232 2.78 2.24 35.04
C ASP A 232 2.07 1.10 34.30
#